data_c2c1684033fd1beeeb99fa47f302ed2e
#
_entry.id   c2c1684033fd1beeeb99fa47f302ed2e
#
_cell.length_a   1.000
_cell.length_b   1.000
_cell.length_c   1.000
_cell.angle_alpha   90.00
_cell.angle_beta   90.00
_cell.angle_gamma   90.00
#
_symmetry.space_group_name_H-M   'P 1'
#
loop_
_entity.id
_entity.type
_entity.pdbx_description
1 polymer ?
#
loop_
_entity_poly.entity_id
_entity_poly.type
_entity_poly.pdbx_seq_one_letter_code
_entity_poly.pdbx_strand_id
1 'polypeptide(L)'
;MIRFDREIDNPEIIEEMLKVNFTHCCLGMFDEEYPYVIPVNYGFEMLEDKIIFYLHTFKHGGYKLNLLKNNPNVCLTFSAFSDFPDRKYRQKYHDFRSVVARGKLSIIDGDKDIETFKKGYELLYFCNNRKIVP
;
A
#
# COMPACT_ATOMS: atom_id res chain seq x y z
N MET A 1 -2.81 17.02 -17.18
CA MET A 1 -1.59 17.83 -16.91
C MET A 1 -0.68 17.08 -15.97
N ILE A 2 0.57 16.95 -16.34
CA ILE A 2 1.58 16.25 -15.53
C ILE A 2 2.46 17.29 -14.84
N ARG A 3 2.61 17.16 -13.52
CA ARG A 3 3.38 18.09 -12.68
C ARG A 3 4.61 17.37 -12.14
N PHE A 4 5.74 17.47 -12.84
CA PHE A 4 7.01 16.87 -12.42
C PHE A 4 7.65 17.58 -11.22
N ASP A 5 7.32 18.85 -11.01
CA ASP A 5 7.81 19.64 -9.87
C ASP A 5 7.31 19.13 -8.52
N ARG A 6 6.33 18.22 -8.51
CA ARG A 6 5.78 17.60 -7.30
C ARG A 6 6.21 16.15 -7.10
N GLU A 7 7.07 15.65 -7.98
CA GLU A 7 7.58 14.29 -7.86
C GLU A 7 8.55 14.20 -6.68
N ILE A 8 8.36 13.14 -5.86
CA ILE A 8 9.18 12.86 -4.70
C ILE A 8 9.89 11.54 -4.92
N ASP A 9 11.22 11.56 -4.88
CA ASP A 9 12.06 10.37 -5.03
C ASP A 9 12.89 10.05 -3.78
N ASN A 10 12.78 10.86 -2.73
CA ASN A 10 13.52 10.67 -1.49
C ASN A 10 12.92 9.53 -0.65
N PRO A 11 13.69 8.43 -0.40
CA PRO A 11 13.18 7.28 0.35
C PRO A 11 12.69 7.62 1.77
N GLU A 12 13.32 8.57 2.43
CA GLU A 12 12.92 8.96 3.79
C GLU A 12 11.54 9.64 3.80
N ILE A 13 11.26 10.45 2.81
CA ILE A 13 9.95 11.10 2.66
C ILE A 13 8.89 10.06 2.32
N ILE A 14 9.19 9.12 1.42
CA ILE A 14 8.28 8.02 1.06
C ILE A 14 7.96 7.17 2.29
N GLU A 15 8.98 6.82 3.09
CA GLU A 15 8.79 6.07 4.33
C GLU A 15 7.86 6.79 5.30
N GLU A 16 8.06 8.08 5.49
CA GLU A 16 7.20 8.90 6.34
C GLU A 16 5.76 8.91 5.84
N MET A 17 5.55 9.08 4.56
CA MET A 17 4.22 9.08 3.95
C MET A 17 3.51 7.74 4.19
N LEU A 18 4.22 6.63 4.01
CA LEU A 18 3.66 5.29 4.22
C LEU A 18 3.31 5.03 5.68
N LYS A 19 4.07 5.61 6.61
CA LYS A 19 3.79 5.47 8.05
C LYS A 19 2.59 6.28 8.52
N VAL A 20 2.45 7.51 8.03
CA VAL A 20 1.59 8.53 8.65
C VAL A 20 0.38 8.90 7.80
N ASN A 21 0.57 9.06 6.49
CA ASN A 21 -0.45 9.69 5.65
C ASN A 21 -1.53 8.75 5.12
N PHE A 22 -1.23 7.45 4.97
CA PHE A 22 -2.15 6.53 4.32
C PHE A 22 -2.80 5.57 5.32
N THR A 23 -4.10 5.35 5.17
CA THR A 23 -4.87 4.43 6.01
C THR A 23 -5.01 3.04 5.39
N HIS A 24 -5.00 2.99 4.07
CA HIS A 24 -5.10 1.77 3.29
C HIS A 24 -4.50 2.02 1.91
N CYS A 25 -4.42 0.98 1.11
CA CYS A 25 -4.03 1.11 -0.29
C CYS A 25 -5.00 0.34 -1.17
N CYS A 26 -4.92 0.59 -2.47
CA CYS A 26 -5.63 -0.18 -3.47
C CYS A 26 -4.65 -1.13 -4.15
N LEU A 27 -5.01 -2.41 -4.19
CA LEU A 27 -4.25 -3.45 -4.86
C LEU A 27 -4.85 -3.70 -6.23
N GLY A 28 -4.07 -3.45 -7.28
CA GLY A 28 -4.43 -3.71 -8.67
C GLY A 28 -3.80 -4.99 -9.17
N MET A 29 -4.61 -5.85 -9.77
CA MET A 29 -4.22 -7.16 -10.30
C MET A 29 -4.71 -7.31 -11.73
N PHE A 30 -4.08 -8.19 -12.48
CA PHE A 30 -4.56 -8.56 -13.80
C PHE A 30 -5.72 -9.54 -13.71
N ASP A 31 -6.79 -9.25 -14.46
CA ASP A 31 -7.97 -10.09 -14.56
C ASP A 31 -8.52 -10.03 -15.98
N GLU A 32 -7.91 -10.78 -16.87
CA GLU A 32 -8.31 -10.87 -18.29
C GLU A 32 -8.56 -9.50 -18.92
N GLU A 33 -9.81 -9.21 -19.22
CA GLU A 33 -10.23 -8.02 -19.96
C GLU A 33 -10.21 -6.74 -19.08
N TYR A 34 -10.49 -6.88 -17.79
CA TYR A 34 -10.56 -5.75 -16.87
C TYR A 34 -9.54 -5.89 -15.74
N PRO A 35 -8.85 -4.80 -15.36
CA PRO A 35 -8.06 -4.86 -14.14
C PRO A 35 -8.96 -5.02 -12.92
N TYR A 36 -8.51 -5.80 -11.96
CA TYR A 36 -9.20 -6.02 -10.69
C TYR A 36 -8.52 -5.18 -9.62
N VAL A 37 -9.25 -4.26 -9.00
CA VAL A 37 -8.70 -3.32 -8.03
C VAL A 37 -9.53 -3.36 -6.76
N ILE A 38 -8.88 -3.61 -5.62
CA ILE A 38 -9.54 -3.68 -4.32
C ILE A 38 -8.78 -2.90 -3.27
N PRO A 39 -9.45 -2.32 -2.27
CA PRO A 39 -8.78 -1.73 -1.11
C PRO A 39 -8.28 -2.84 -0.18
N VAL A 40 -7.10 -2.64 0.38
CA VAL A 40 -6.50 -3.57 1.33
C VAL A 40 -5.74 -2.78 2.40
N ASN A 41 -5.61 -3.37 3.57
CA ASN A 41 -4.69 -2.89 4.59
C ASN A 41 -3.27 -3.34 4.27
N TYR A 42 -2.28 -2.60 4.75
CA TYR A 42 -0.90 -2.89 4.46
C TYR A 42 -0.01 -2.68 5.67
N GLY A 43 1.08 -3.41 5.71
CA GLY A 43 2.27 -3.11 6.47
C GLY A 43 3.44 -3.01 5.50
N PHE A 44 4.55 -2.47 5.95
CA PHE A 44 5.72 -2.35 5.07
C PHE A 44 7.01 -2.37 5.86
N GLU A 45 8.08 -2.67 5.15
CA GLU A 45 9.44 -2.65 5.63
C GLU A 45 10.33 -1.98 4.59
N MET A 46 11.07 -0.95 5.02
CA MET A 46 12.07 -0.30 4.16
C MET A 46 13.37 -1.07 4.24
N LEU A 47 13.84 -1.53 3.10
CA LEU A 47 15.18 -2.08 2.94
C LEU A 47 16.02 -1.10 2.13
N GLU A 48 17.33 -1.35 2.06
CA GLU A 48 18.27 -0.42 1.42
C GLU A 48 17.94 -0.15 -0.05
N ASP A 49 17.52 -1.20 -0.76
CA ASP A 49 17.30 -1.15 -2.21
C ASP A 49 15.85 -1.39 -2.63
N LYS A 50 14.94 -1.65 -1.68
CA LYS A 50 13.55 -1.97 -1.99
C LYS A 50 12.63 -1.75 -0.79
N ILE A 51 11.34 -1.78 -1.08
CA ILE A 51 10.29 -1.75 -0.06
C ILE A 51 9.55 -3.08 -0.15
N ILE A 52 9.34 -3.73 1.00
CA ILE A 52 8.50 -4.92 1.08
C ILE A 52 7.17 -4.53 1.70
N PHE A 53 6.09 -4.81 0.99
CA PHE A 53 4.73 -4.61 1.50
C PHE A 53 4.14 -5.94 1.92
N TYR A 54 3.42 -5.92 3.04
CA TYR A 54 2.72 -7.08 3.58
C TYR A 54 1.24 -6.82 3.52
N LEU A 55 0.50 -7.74 2.93
CA LEU A 55 -0.95 -7.65 2.78
C LEU A 55 -1.58 -8.87 3.43
N HIS A 56 -2.77 -8.70 3.97
CA HIS A 56 -3.51 -9.77 4.62
C HIS A 56 -4.62 -10.29 3.72
N THR A 57 -4.76 -11.61 3.68
CA THR A 57 -5.86 -12.28 2.98
C THR A 57 -6.28 -13.53 3.75
N PHE A 58 -7.49 -14.00 3.47
CA PHE A 58 -7.98 -15.23 4.08
C PHE A 58 -7.29 -16.46 3.49
N LYS A 59 -7.03 -17.45 4.34
CA LYS A 59 -6.32 -18.68 3.97
C LYS A 59 -6.99 -19.44 2.81
N HIS A 60 -8.31 -19.45 2.79
CA HIS A 60 -9.09 -20.13 1.76
C HIS A 60 -9.58 -19.17 0.68
N GLY A 61 -8.83 -18.15 0.46
CA GLY A 61 -9.20 -16.97 -0.21
C GLY A 61 -9.63 -17.06 -1.61
N GLY A 62 -10.60 -16.86 -2.13
CA GLY A 62 -11.41 -16.66 -3.25
C GLY A 62 -10.72 -16.16 -4.52
N TYR A 63 -11.42 -15.28 -5.17
CA TYR A 63 -11.10 -14.74 -6.49
C TYR A 63 -9.70 -14.11 -6.56
N LYS A 64 -9.35 -13.33 -5.56
CA LYS A 64 -8.07 -12.62 -5.48
C LYS A 64 -6.86 -13.57 -5.54
N LEU A 65 -6.90 -14.66 -4.79
CA LEU A 65 -5.78 -15.61 -4.79
C LEU A 65 -5.62 -16.31 -6.14
N ASN A 66 -6.71 -16.61 -6.83
CA ASN A 66 -6.67 -17.21 -8.15
C ASN A 66 -6.02 -16.27 -9.17
N LEU A 67 -6.35 -14.98 -9.11
CA LEU A 67 -5.73 -13.99 -9.98
C LEU A 67 -4.23 -13.88 -9.74
N LEU A 68 -3.80 -13.89 -8.49
CA LEU A 68 -2.39 -13.81 -8.12
C LEU A 68 -1.60 -15.04 -8.55
N LYS A 69 -2.20 -16.21 -8.52
CA LYS A 69 -1.56 -17.45 -9.01
C LYS A 69 -1.35 -17.41 -10.52
N ASN A 70 -2.28 -16.81 -11.26
CA ASN A 70 -2.18 -16.67 -12.71
C ASN A 70 -1.18 -15.60 -13.12
N ASN A 71 -1.17 -14.46 -12.41
CA ASN A 71 -0.23 -13.39 -12.68
C ASN A 71 0.12 -12.65 -11.38
N PRO A 72 1.36 -12.82 -10.88
CA PRO A 72 1.77 -12.20 -9.62
C PRO A 72 2.12 -10.72 -9.72
N ASN A 73 2.15 -10.15 -10.92
CA ASN A 73 2.47 -8.74 -11.09
C ASN A 73 1.32 -7.87 -10.60
N VAL A 74 1.62 -6.96 -9.71
CA VAL A 74 0.62 -6.12 -9.05
C VAL A 74 1.06 -4.67 -9.00
N CYS A 75 0.11 -3.81 -8.73
CA CYS A 75 0.33 -2.40 -8.47
C CYS A 75 -0.39 -2.04 -7.16
N LEU A 76 0.30 -1.34 -6.29
CA LEU A 76 -0.29 -0.76 -5.08
C LEU A 76 -0.37 0.76 -5.26
N THR A 77 -1.51 1.34 -4.94
CA THR A 77 -1.71 2.77 -4.98
C THR A 77 -2.15 3.26 -3.61
N PHE A 78 -1.39 4.19 -3.08
CA PHE A 78 -1.63 4.87 -1.82
C PHE A 78 -1.99 6.30 -2.11
N SER A 79 -3.05 6.80 -1.51
CA SER A 79 -3.43 8.20 -1.71
C SER A 79 -4.07 8.79 -0.46
N ALA A 80 -3.85 10.07 -0.26
CA ALA A 80 -4.46 10.81 0.82
C ALA A 80 -4.71 12.25 0.39
N PHE A 81 -5.85 12.75 0.81
CA PHE A 81 -6.19 14.15 0.76
C PHE A 81 -6.14 14.72 2.17
N SER A 82 -5.63 15.94 2.27
CA SER A 82 -5.72 16.70 3.50
C SER A 82 -6.57 17.92 3.25
N ASP A 83 -7.72 17.98 3.91
CA ASP A 83 -8.59 19.16 3.90
C ASP A 83 -8.39 19.90 5.23
N PHE A 84 -7.51 20.90 5.21
CA PHE A 84 -7.26 21.72 6.39
C PHE A 84 -8.24 22.89 6.39
N PRO A 85 -9.21 22.93 7.33
CA PRO A 85 -10.24 23.97 7.33
C PRO A 85 -9.68 25.36 7.52
N ASP A 86 -8.51 25.50 8.14
CA ASP A 86 -7.85 26.76 8.42
C ASP A 86 -6.94 27.25 7.29
N ARG A 87 -6.77 26.49 6.23
CA ARG A 87 -5.95 26.90 5.10
C ARG A 87 -6.61 28.01 4.31
N LYS A 88 -5.92 29.11 4.17
CA LYS A 88 -6.37 30.29 3.44
C LYS A 88 -6.67 30.01 1.97
N TYR A 89 -5.99 29.04 1.37
CA TYR A 89 -6.09 28.71 -0.06
C TYR A 89 -6.65 27.32 -0.34
N ARG A 90 -7.28 26.68 0.62
CA ARG A 90 -7.80 25.32 0.47
C ARG A 90 -8.76 25.14 -0.70
N GLN A 91 -9.44 26.20 -1.09
CA GLN A 91 -10.38 26.18 -2.20
C GLN A 91 -9.69 25.99 -3.55
N LYS A 92 -8.42 26.36 -3.64
CA LYS A 92 -7.63 26.26 -4.86
C LYS A 92 -6.70 25.07 -4.85
N TYR A 93 -6.22 24.65 -3.68
CA TYR A 93 -5.20 23.62 -3.55
C TYR A 93 -5.55 22.68 -2.41
N HIS A 94 -5.81 21.44 -2.73
CA HIS A 94 -5.85 20.35 -1.75
C HIS A 94 -4.46 19.80 -1.58
N ASP A 95 -4.06 19.51 -0.36
CA ASP A 95 -2.83 18.79 -0.10
C ASP A 95 -3.07 17.32 -0.47
N PHE A 96 -2.52 16.93 -1.60
CA PHE A 96 -2.68 15.59 -2.15
C PHE A 96 -1.34 14.88 -2.14
N ARG A 97 -1.34 13.66 -1.61
CA ARG A 97 -0.16 12.80 -1.61
C ARG A 97 -0.54 11.44 -2.15
N SER A 98 0.32 10.90 -2.99
CA SER A 98 0.13 9.55 -3.52
C SER A 98 1.46 8.84 -3.72
N VAL A 99 1.41 7.52 -3.59
CA VAL A 99 2.53 6.63 -3.91
C VAL A 99 1.96 5.51 -4.78
N VAL A 100 2.67 5.19 -5.85
CA VAL A 100 2.36 4.06 -6.71
C VAL A 100 3.55 3.10 -6.67
N ALA A 101 3.30 1.86 -6.29
CA ALA A 101 4.32 0.84 -6.21
C ALA A 101 3.96 -0.33 -7.12
N ARG A 102 4.92 -0.80 -7.90
CA ARG A 102 4.77 -1.96 -8.79
C ARG A 102 5.69 -3.07 -8.33
N GLY A 103 5.22 -4.28 -8.40
CA GLY A 103 6.05 -5.41 -8.00
C GLY A 103 5.36 -6.74 -8.21
N LYS A 104 5.98 -7.77 -7.66
CA LYS A 104 5.43 -9.13 -7.67
C LYS A 104 4.97 -9.49 -6.28
N LEU A 105 3.82 -10.12 -6.20
CA LEU A 105 3.24 -10.55 -4.95
C LEU A 105 3.47 -12.05 -4.77
N SER A 106 4.05 -12.41 -3.62
CA SER A 106 4.25 -13.80 -3.23
C SER A 106 3.30 -14.14 -2.10
N ILE A 107 2.70 -15.32 -2.14
CA ILE A 107 1.83 -15.81 -1.08
C ILE A 107 2.69 -16.50 -0.03
N ILE A 108 2.59 -16.03 1.22
CA ILE A 108 3.30 -16.62 2.35
C ILE A 108 2.36 -17.58 3.07
N ASP A 109 2.77 -18.83 3.15
CA ASP A 109 2.07 -19.85 3.91
C ASP A 109 2.62 -19.87 5.34
N GLY A 110 1.77 -19.55 6.32
CA GLY A 110 2.16 -19.52 7.73
C GLY A 110 2.61 -20.87 8.27
N ASP A 111 2.20 -21.97 7.65
CA ASP A 111 2.62 -23.32 8.04
C ASP A 111 4.03 -23.65 7.53
N LYS A 112 4.46 -23.05 6.43
CA LYS A 112 5.75 -23.31 5.80
C LYS A 112 6.83 -22.29 6.18
N ASP A 113 6.46 -21.03 6.34
CA ASP A 113 7.38 -19.95 6.66
C ASP A 113 6.75 -19.09 7.78
N ILE A 114 6.82 -19.61 8.98
CA ILE A 114 6.20 -18.96 10.15
C ILE A 114 6.90 -17.67 10.54
N GLU A 115 8.20 -17.56 10.33
CA GLU A 115 8.95 -16.35 10.70
C GLU A 115 8.55 -15.16 9.85
N THR A 116 8.52 -15.32 8.54
CA THR A 116 8.10 -14.28 7.62
C THR A 116 6.61 -13.93 7.84
N PHE A 117 5.79 -14.93 8.10
CA PHE A 117 4.38 -14.74 8.39
C PHE A 117 4.17 -13.88 9.63
N LYS A 118 4.86 -14.18 10.72
CA LYS A 118 4.77 -13.41 11.98
C LYS A 118 5.24 -11.98 11.78
N LYS A 119 6.36 -11.80 11.09
CA LYS A 119 6.90 -10.48 10.81
C LYS A 119 5.91 -9.63 10.01
N GLY A 120 5.36 -10.18 8.96
CA GLY A 120 4.36 -9.48 8.16
C GLY A 120 3.11 -9.11 8.95
N TYR A 121 2.64 -10.02 9.79
CA TYR A 121 1.48 -9.79 10.65
C TYR A 121 1.72 -8.67 11.66
N GLU A 122 2.88 -8.65 12.28
CA GLU A 122 3.27 -7.60 13.22
C GLU A 122 3.34 -6.23 12.55
N LEU A 123 3.90 -6.17 11.36
CA LEU A 123 3.98 -4.91 10.59
C LEU A 123 2.59 -4.41 10.19
N LEU A 124 1.70 -5.30 9.78
CA LEU A 124 0.30 -4.96 9.50
C LEU A 124 -0.40 -4.39 10.73
N TYR A 125 -0.26 -5.06 11.86
CA TYR A 125 -0.85 -4.63 13.12
C TYR A 125 -0.34 -3.26 13.55
N PHE A 126 0.96 -3.07 13.50
CA PHE A 126 1.60 -1.81 13.87
C PHE A 126 1.13 -0.65 12.99
N CYS A 127 1.09 -0.83 11.69
CA CYS A 127 0.63 0.21 10.77
C CYS A 127 -0.84 0.55 11.00
N ASN A 128 -1.68 -0.46 11.20
CA ASN A 128 -3.11 -0.26 11.42
C ASN A 128 -3.37 0.47 12.74
N ASN A 129 -2.68 0.13 13.79
CA ASN A 129 -2.85 0.76 15.10
C ASN A 129 -2.41 2.21 15.12
N ARG A 130 -1.36 2.55 14.41
CA ARG A 130 -0.93 3.94 14.28
C ARG A 130 -1.98 4.84 13.63
N LYS A 131 -2.80 4.26 12.76
CA LYS A 131 -3.82 5.00 12.03
C LYS A 131 -5.13 5.16 12.83
N ILE A 132 -5.32 4.36 13.86
CA ILE A 132 -6.51 4.40 14.71
C ILE A 132 -6.36 5.43 15.83
N VAL A 133 -5.14 5.74 16.21
CA VAL A 133 -4.87 6.76 17.24
C VAL A 133 -4.87 8.13 16.59
N PRO A 134 -5.83 8.99 16.96
CA PRO A 134 -5.88 10.35 16.41
C PRO A 134 -4.68 11.20 16.80
#